data_43cd8c945b430bf39e105e21cd03e3a0
#
_entry.id   43cd8c945b430bf39e105e21cd03e3a0
#
_cell.length_a   1.000
_cell.length_b   1.000
_cell.length_c   1.000
_cell.angle_alpha   90.00
_cell.angle_beta   90.00
_cell.angle_gamma   90.00
#
_symmetry.space_group_name_H-M   'P 1'
#
loop_
_entity.id
_entity.type
_entity.pdbx_description
1 polymer ?
#
loop_
_entity_poly.entity_id
_entity_poly.type
_entity_poly.pdbx_seq_one_letter_code
_entity_poly.pdbx_strand_id
1 'polypeptide(L)'
;MIYKFRTLHQANSLSVTEEHRRFVADLANSDAVAAKPDMSSRLIPWGGFLRSTSLDELPQLINVLKGEMSLVGPRPDVLDWQDYPMWQLRRFEATPGITGLWQVSGKNRLTFRQMVELDIRYIESRSLRLDLWILAKTITLVLRKGNK
;
A
#
# COMPACT_ATOMS: atom_id res chain seq x y z
N MET A 1 6.24 -4.96 -12.85
CA MET A 1 6.01 -6.09 -11.89
C MET A 1 6.58 -5.72 -10.53
N ILE A 2 5.79 -5.82 -9.44
CA ILE A 2 6.25 -5.42 -8.09
C ILE A 2 6.67 -6.67 -7.32
N TYR A 3 7.89 -6.68 -6.81
CA TYR A 3 8.44 -7.79 -6.05
C TYR A 3 7.96 -7.80 -4.60
N LYS A 4 7.62 -8.99 -4.08
CA LYS A 4 7.18 -9.16 -2.71
C LYS A 4 7.42 -10.60 -2.25
N PHE A 5 7.81 -10.82 -0.99
CA PHE A 5 7.85 -12.17 -0.44
C PHE A 5 6.45 -12.76 -0.32
N ARG A 6 6.32 -14.03 -0.68
CA ARG A 6 5.06 -14.76 -0.50
C ARG A 6 4.83 -14.98 1.01
N THR A 7 3.66 -14.57 1.47
CA THR A 7 3.25 -14.72 2.88
C THR A 7 1.95 -15.52 3.03
N LEU A 8 1.32 -15.89 1.92
CA LEU A 8 0.07 -16.64 1.88
C LEU A 8 0.23 -17.92 1.07
N HIS A 9 -0.48 -18.98 1.47
CA HIS A 9 -0.64 -20.18 0.65
C HIS A 9 -1.27 -19.81 -0.69
N GLN A 10 -0.84 -20.53 -1.75
CA GLN A 10 -1.40 -20.34 -3.08
C GLN A 10 -2.83 -20.88 -3.08
N ALA A 11 -3.80 -19.99 -3.10
CA ALA A 11 -5.16 -20.34 -3.51
C ALA A 11 -5.25 -20.15 -5.03
N ASN A 12 -6.30 -20.67 -5.67
CA ASN A 12 -6.52 -20.45 -7.11
C ASN A 12 -6.35 -18.96 -7.42
N SER A 13 -5.25 -18.61 -8.07
CA SER A 13 -4.73 -17.25 -8.16
C SER A 13 -5.73 -16.25 -8.75
N LEU A 14 -6.60 -16.72 -9.65
CA LEU A 14 -7.61 -15.90 -10.29
C LEU A 14 -8.72 -15.44 -9.34
N SER A 15 -9.24 -16.33 -8.47
CA SER A 15 -10.32 -15.99 -7.54
C SER A 15 -9.90 -14.97 -6.49
N VAL A 16 -8.68 -15.10 -5.99
CA VAL A 16 -8.16 -14.21 -4.93
C VAL A 16 -7.87 -12.81 -5.44
N THR A 17 -7.34 -12.71 -6.65
CA THR A 17 -7.08 -11.41 -7.29
C THR A 17 -8.41 -10.71 -7.58
N GLU A 18 -9.41 -11.46 -8.06
CA GLU A 18 -10.72 -10.91 -8.37
C GLU A 18 -11.50 -10.52 -7.10
N GLU A 19 -11.47 -11.32 -6.03
CA GLU A 19 -12.06 -10.97 -4.74
C GLU A 19 -11.42 -9.70 -4.16
N HIS A 20 -10.08 -9.60 -4.24
CA HIS A 20 -9.37 -8.42 -3.77
C HIS A 20 -9.69 -7.19 -4.63
N ARG A 21 -9.78 -7.35 -5.94
CA ARG A 21 -10.17 -6.29 -6.86
C ARG A 21 -11.58 -5.78 -6.57
N ARG A 22 -12.56 -6.67 -6.40
CA ARG A 22 -13.94 -6.31 -6.01
C ARG A 22 -13.96 -5.58 -4.68
N PHE A 23 -13.24 -6.10 -3.67
CA PHE A 23 -13.13 -5.44 -2.37
C PHE A 23 -12.59 -4.00 -2.50
N VAL A 24 -11.54 -3.78 -3.28
CA VAL A 24 -10.98 -2.44 -3.47
C VAL A 24 -11.92 -1.55 -4.29
N ALA A 25 -12.61 -2.09 -5.30
CA ALA A 25 -13.61 -1.37 -6.07
C ALA A 25 -14.81 -0.94 -5.20
N ASP A 26 -15.30 -1.82 -4.32
CA ASP A 26 -16.37 -1.50 -3.36
C ASP A 26 -15.93 -0.40 -2.38
N LEU A 27 -14.68 -0.46 -1.90
CA LEU A 27 -14.11 0.60 -1.07
C LEU A 27 -13.94 1.93 -1.81
N ALA A 28 -13.56 1.89 -3.09
CA ALA A 28 -13.41 3.09 -3.92
C ALA A 28 -14.74 3.85 -4.09
N ASN A 29 -15.86 3.12 -4.04
CA ASN A 29 -17.23 3.64 -4.18
C ASN A 29 -17.94 3.85 -2.84
N SER A 30 -17.28 3.61 -1.70
CA SER A 30 -17.85 3.76 -0.37
C SER A 30 -17.01 4.68 0.52
N ASP A 31 -17.67 5.36 1.46
CA ASP A 31 -16.99 6.09 2.54
C ASP A 31 -16.63 5.19 3.73
N ALA A 32 -16.63 3.86 3.52
CA ALA A 32 -16.27 2.92 4.55
C ALA A 32 -14.75 2.93 4.82
N VAL A 33 -14.39 2.74 6.09
CA VAL A 33 -12.98 2.52 6.46
C VAL A 33 -12.52 1.20 5.86
N ALA A 34 -11.37 1.21 5.19
CA ALA A 34 -10.79 0.03 4.55
C ALA A 34 -10.37 -1.02 5.58
N ALA A 35 -11.34 -1.80 6.08
CA ALA A 35 -11.07 -2.97 6.90
C ALA A 35 -10.44 -4.05 6.04
N LYS A 36 -9.20 -4.46 6.36
CA LYS A 36 -8.55 -5.53 5.62
C LYS A 36 -9.28 -6.86 5.86
N PRO A 37 -9.52 -7.65 4.80
CA PRO A 37 -10.03 -9.01 4.96
C PRO A 37 -9.12 -9.81 5.91
N ASP A 38 -9.73 -10.62 6.79
CA ASP A 38 -8.97 -11.54 7.62
C ASP A 38 -8.39 -12.67 6.75
N MET A 39 -7.08 -12.70 6.66
CA MET A 39 -6.34 -13.71 5.90
C MET A 39 -5.54 -14.65 6.82
N SER A 40 -5.85 -14.67 8.12
CA SER A 40 -5.10 -15.45 9.12
C SER A 40 -5.02 -16.94 8.78
N SER A 41 -6.13 -17.52 8.28
CA SER A 41 -6.22 -18.93 7.88
C SER A 41 -5.37 -19.32 6.67
N ARG A 42 -4.86 -18.35 5.93
CA ARG A 42 -4.11 -18.56 4.69
C ARG A 42 -2.61 -18.24 4.83
N LEU A 43 -2.15 -17.87 6.02
CA LEU A 43 -0.75 -17.55 6.25
C LEU A 43 0.13 -18.79 6.16
N ILE A 44 1.25 -18.66 5.44
CA ILE A 44 2.34 -19.65 5.50
C ILE A 44 3.10 -19.50 6.82
N PRO A 45 3.87 -20.51 7.26
CA PRO A 45 4.76 -20.36 8.41
C PRO A 45 5.60 -19.08 8.26
N TRP A 46 5.72 -18.28 9.34
CA TRP A 46 6.37 -16.97 9.36
C TRP A 46 5.68 -15.85 8.55
N GLY A 47 4.66 -16.15 7.73
CA GLY A 47 3.95 -15.17 6.93
C GLY A 47 3.34 -14.03 7.76
N GLY A 48 2.78 -14.36 8.92
CA GLY A 48 2.27 -13.36 9.87
C GLY A 48 3.32 -12.40 10.38
N PHE A 49 4.50 -12.91 10.75
CA PHE A 49 5.64 -12.09 11.19
C PHE A 49 6.11 -11.16 10.06
N LEU A 50 6.35 -11.69 8.87
CA LEU A 50 6.78 -10.88 7.72
C LEU A 50 5.80 -9.74 7.43
N ARG A 51 4.48 -10.02 7.46
CA ARG A 51 3.46 -8.99 7.21
C ARG A 51 3.34 -7.97 8.35
N SER A 52 3.45 -8.42 9.61
CA SER A 52 3.37 -7.50 10.74
C SER A 52 4.55 -6.54 10.80
N THR A 53 5.73 -6.99 10.41
CA THR A 53 6.96 -6.19 10.33
C THR A 53 7.13 -5.46 8.99
N SER A 54 6.26 -5.76 7.98
CA SER A 54 6.39 -5.26 6.61
C SER A 54 7.69 -5.70 5.90
N LEU A 55 8.38 -6.74 6.41
CA LEU A 55 9.57 -7.30 5.77
C LEU A 55 9.24 -8.00 4.44
N ASP A 56 7.99 -8.39 4.24
CA ASP A 56 7.51 -8.95 2.97
C ASP A 56 7.60 -7.96 1.80
N GLU A 57 7.72 -6.67 2.07
CA GLU A 57 7.85 -5.61 1.08
C GLU A 57 9.32 -5.25 0.77
N LEU A 58 10.32 -5.80 1.49
CA LEU A 58 11.73 -5.51 1.22
C LEU A 58 12.19 -5.77 -0.23
N PRO A 59 11.69 -6.81 -0.94
CA PRO A 59 12.07 -7.01 -2.34
C PRO A 59 11.69 -5.85 -3.27
N GLN A 60 10.77 -4.96 -2.87
CA GLN A 60 10.44 -3.75 -3.62
C GLN A 60 11.62 -2.77 -3.72
N LEU A 61 12.63 -2.89 -2.86
CA LEU A 61 13.88 -2.13 -3.01
C LEU A 61 14.57 -2.43 -4.36
N ILE A 62 14.40 -3.63 -4.91
CA ILE A 62 14.88 -3.97 -6.25
C ILE A 62 14.13 -3.15 -7.31
N ASN A 63 12.81 -2.96 -7.13
CA ASN A 63 12.03 -2.10 -8.02
C ASN A 63 12.48 -0.63 -7.93
N VAL A 64 12.87 -0.17 -6.74
CA VAL A 64 13.43 1.19 -6.56
C VAL A 64 14.76 1.32 -7.29
N LEU A 65 15.66 0.36 -7.13
CA LEU A 65 16.97 0.36 -7.83
C LEU A 65 16.82 0.31 -9.35
N LYS A 66 15.75 -0.32 -9.86
CA LYS A 66 15.41 -0.34 -11.28
C LYS A 66 14.69 0.92 -11.78
N GLY A 67 14.34 1.86 -10.90
CA GLY A 67 13.56 3.04 -11.23
C GLY A 67 12.06 2.79 -11.48
N GLU A 68 11.57 1.58 -11.21
CA GLU A 68 10.15 1.20 -11.36
C GLU A 68 9.30 1.70 -10.18
N MET A 69 9.93 1.98 -9.04
CA MET A 69 9.31 2.51 -7.82
C MET A 69 10.20 3.59 -7.19
N SER A 70 9.60 4.38 -6.29
CA SER A 70 10.29 5.30 -5.39
C SER A 70 10.29 4.76 -3.96
N LEU A 71 11.17 5.27 -3.11
CA LEU A 71 11.06 5.02 -1.65
C LEU A 71 9.78 5.63 -1.10
N VAL A 72 9.45 6.87 -1.50
CA VAL A 72 8.26 7.59 -1.08
C VAL A 72 7.40 7.93 -2.30
N GLY A 73 6.10 7.66 -2.20
CA GLY A 73 5.14 7.92 -3.28
C GLY A 73 3.76 7.34 -2.99
N PRO A 74 2.79 7.54 -3.89
CA PRO A 74 1.49 6.86 -3.83
C PRO A 74 1.68 5.34 -3.76
N ARG A 75 0.92 4.67 -2.89
CA ARG A 75 1.02 3.22 -2.81
C ARG A 75 0.42 2.56 -4.06
N PRO A 76 1.13 1.60 -4.70
CA PRO A 76 0.56 0.85 -5.81
C PRO A 76 -0.66 0.04 -5.35
N ASP A 77 -1.66 0.00 -6.19
CA ASP A 77 -2.91 -0.72 -5.97
C ASP A 77 -3.10 -1.81 -7.04
N VAL A 78 -4.13 -2.64 -6.86
CA VAL A 78 -4.48 -3.75 -7.76
C VAL A 78 -5.55 -3.38 -8.78
N LEU A 79 -6.21 -2.22 -8.61
CA LEU A 79 -7.18 -1.72 -9.57
C LEU A 79 -6.49 -1.22 -10.84
N ASP A 80 -7.08 -1.48 -11.98
CA ASP A 80 -6.69 -0.86 -13.24
C ASP A 80 -7.10 0.61 -13.25
N TRP A 81 -6.35 1.46 -13.94
CA TRP A 81 -6.63 2.89 -14.02
C TRP A 81 -8.07 3.22 -14.51
N GLN A 82 -8.66 2.31 -15.29
CA GLN A 82 -10.04 2.43 -15.79
C GLN A 82 -11.11 2.28 -14.71
N ASP A 83 -10.77 1.63 -13.59
CA ASP A 83 -11.69 1.39 -12.47
C ASP A 83 -11.74 2.57 -11.49
N TYR A 84 -10.90 3.61 -11.73
CA TYR A 84 -10.84 4.79 -10.87
C TYR A 84 -11.72 5.94 -11.39
N PRO A 85 -12.47 6.64 -10.51
CA PRO A 85 -13.04 7.94 -10.82
C PRO A 85 -11.98 8.93 -11.32
N MET A 86 -12.36 9.81 -12.25
CA MET A 86 -11.44 10.74 -12.92
C MET A 86 -10.53 11.53 -11.93
N TRP A 87 -11.09 12.01 -10.83
CA TRP A 87 -10.33 12.80 -9.85
C TRP A 87 -9.25 11.98 -9.11
N GLN A 88 -9.42 10.66 -9.02
CA GLN A 88 -8.46 9.76 -8.37
C GLN A 88 -7.27 9.42 -9.27
N LEU A 89 -7.40 9.62 -10.60
CA LEU A 89 -6.34 9.31 -11.58
C LEU A 89 -5.09 10.15 -11.33
N ARG A 90 -5.19 11.29 -10.69
CA ARG A 90 -4.06 12.15 -10.32
C ARG A 90 -3.01 11.42 -9.45
N ARG A 91 -3.41 10.38 -8.73
CA ARG A 91 -2.45 9.57 -7.95
C ARG A 91 -1.40 8.84 -8.82
N PHE A 92 -1.68 8.69 -10.13
CA PHE A 92 -0.76 8.07 -11.09
C PHE A 92 0.22 9.06 -11.72
N GLU A 93 0.16 10.36 -11.37
CA GLU A 93 1.09 11.38 -11.84
C GLU A 93 2.47 11.28 -11.16
N ALA A 94 2.64 10.41 -10.18
CA ALA A 94 3.91 10.15 -9.53
C ALA A 94 4.25 8.66 -9.53
N THR A 95 5.55 8.36 -9.52
CA THR A 95 6.06 7.00 -9.37
C THR A 95 5.56 6.38 -8.06
N PRO A 96 5.04 5.15 -8.07
CA PRO A 96 4.56 4.49 -6.86
C PRO A 96 5.68 4.31 -5.83
N GLY A 97 5.34 4.47 -4.55
CA GLY A 97 6.27 4.37 -3.44
C GLY A 97 6.15 3.08 -2.63
N ILE A 98 7.24 2.67 -1.97
CA ILE A 98 7.22 1.63 -0.92
C ILE A 98 6.42 2.14 0.28
N THR A 99 6.64 3.40 0.66
CA THR A 99 5.84 4.11 1.67
C THR A 99 5.27 5.40 1.11
N GLY A 100 4.25 5.95 1.77
CA GLY A 100 3.59 7.16 1.33
C GLY A 100 2.90 7.91 2.46
N LEU A 101 2.42 9.11 2.16
CA LEU A 101 1.84 10.02 3.13
C LEU A 101 0.67 9.40 3.90
N TRP A 102 -0.29 8.74 3.22
CA TRP A 102 -1.43 8.12 3.89
C TRP A 102 -1.03 6.96 4.80
N GLN A 103 0.03 6.21 4.44
CA GLN A 103 0.51 5.07 5.23
C GLN A 103 1.02 5.50 6.61
N VAL A 104 1.57 6.72 6.72
CA VAL A 104 2.08 7.28 7.98
C VAL A 104 1.07 8.18 8.69
N SER A 105 -0.04 8.55 8.03
CA SER A 105 -1.05 9.50 8.53
C SER A 105 -2.31 8.85 9.15
N GLY A 106 -2.34 7.52 9.30
CA GLY A 106 -3.50 6.87 9.93
C GLY A 106 -3.86 5.50 9.38
N LYS A 107 -3.19 5.07 8.32
CA LYS A 107 -3.26 3.73 7.69
C LYS A 107 -4.64 3.03 7.75
N ASN A 108 -4.95 2.34 8.84
CA ASN A 108 -6.15 1.49 8.99
C ASN A 108 -7.40 2.27 9.47
N ARG A 109 -7.31 3.59 9.64
CA ARG A 109 -8.41 4.46 10.10
C ARG A 109 -8.94 5.35 8.98
N LEU A 110 -8.33 5.27 7.80
CA LEU A 110 -8.67 6.08 6.65
C LEU A 110 -9.64 5.33 5.75
N THR A 111 -10.59 6.06 5.17
CA THR A 111 -11.39 5.57 4.04
C THR A 111 -10.50 5.50 2.80
N PHE A 112 -10.89 4.72 1.79
CA PHE A 112 -10.15 4.66 0.54
C PHE A 112 -10.03 6.07 -0.10
N ARG A 113 -11.11 6.84 -0.07
CA ARG A 113 -11.12 8.22 -0.56
C ARG A 113 -10.07 9.07 0.14
N GLN A 114 -10.00 9.04 1.48
CA GLN A 114 -8.98 9.77 2.25
C GLN A 114 -7.55 9.32 1.91
N MET A 115 -7.33 8.03 1.63
CA MET A 115 -6.03 7.54 1.18
C MET A 115 -5.62 8.18 -0.14
N VAL A 116 -6.55 8.22 -1.12
CA VAL A 116 -6.29 8.83 -2.43
C VAL A 116 -6.10 10.34 -2.32
N GLU A 117 -6.89 11.03 -1.50
CA GLU A 117 -6.72 12.47 -1.23
C GLU A 117 -5.33 12.78 -0.65
N LEU A 118 -4.82 11.93 0.26
CA LEU A 118 -3.48 12.07 0.80
C LEU A 118 -2.39 11.76 -0.23
N ASP A 119 -2.61 10.80 -1.14
CA ASP A 119 -1.70 10.55 -2.26
C ASP A 119 -1.61 11.77 -3.19
N ILE A 120 -2.75 12.36 -3.54
CA ILE A 120 -2.79 13.58 -4.37
C ILE A 120 -2.12 14.75 -3.65
N ARG A 121 -2.42 14.94 -2.36
CA ARG A 121 -1.76 15.97 -1.54
C ARG A 121 -0.24 15.79 -1.49
N TYR A 122 0.25 14.56 -1.39
CA TYR A 122 1.68 14.28 -1.46
C TYR A 122 2.25 14.74 -2.80
N ILE A 123 1.60 14.40 -3.92
CA ILE A 123 2.05 14.77 -5.27
C ILE A 123 2.16 16.29 -5.41
N GLU A 124 1.17 17.03 -4.90
CA GLU A 124 1.13 18.49 -4.95
C GLU A 124 2.19 19.19 -4.08
N SER A 125 2.54 18.55 -2.94
CA SER A 125 3.45 19.14 -1.94
C SER A 125 4.80 18.42 -1.84
N ARG A 126 5.11 17.49 -2.77
CA ARG A 126 6.34 16.68 -2.73
C ARG A 126 7.58 17.54 -2.59
N SER A 127 8.43 17.16 -1.67
CA SER A 127 9.71 17.79 -1.39
C SER A 127 10.61 16.81 -0.65
N LEU A 128 11.92 16.97 -0.74
CA LEU A 128 12.88 16.15 -0.02
C LEU A 128 12.61 16.16 1.50
N ARG A 129 12.21 17.31 2.05
CA ARG A 129 11.86 17.44 3.47
C ARG A 129 10.67 16.56 3.84
N LEU A 130 9.61 16.54 3.00
CA LEU A 130 8.43 15.71 3.21
C LEU A 130 8.79 14.23 3.09
N ASP A 131 9.61 13.84 2.12
CA ASP A 131 10.06 12.47 1.93
C ASP A 131 10.85 11.97 3.14
N LEU A 132 11.81 12.75 3.64
CA LEU A 132 12.58 12.41 4.84
C LEU A 132 11.69 12.28 6.07
N TRP A 133 10.69 13.14 6.22
CA TRP A 133 9.71 13.05 7.30
C TRP A 133 8.86 11.76 7.21
N ILE A 134 8.38 11.40 5.99
CA ILE A 134 7.62 10.16 5.76
C ILE A 134 8.49 8.95 6.07
N LEU A 135 9.75 8.92 5.63
CA LEU A 135 10.67 7.83 5.92
C LEU A 135 10.92 7.66 7.42
N ALA A 136 11.19 8.74 8.15
CA ALA A 136 11.38 8.70 9.60
C ALA A 136 10.13 8.18 10.34
N LYS A 137 8.92 8.62 9.91
CA LYS A 137 7.66 8.11 10.43
C LYS A 137 7.45 6.63 10.11
N THR A 138 7.81 6.20 8.91
CA THR A 138 7.70 4.79 8.50
C THR A 138 8.55 3.90 9.38
N ILE A 139 9.82 4.26 9.62
CA ILE A 139 10.73 3.52 10.52
C ILE A 139 10.11 3.42 11.92
N THR A 140 9.61 4.54 12.46
CA THR A 140 8.98 4.57 13.77
C THR A 140 7.76 3.63 13.86
N LEU A 141 6.93 3.58 12.81
CA LEU A 141 5.76 2.71 12.75
C LEU A 141 6.12 1.23 12.64
N VAL A 142 7.15 0.90 11.87
CA VAL A 142 7.65 -0.48 11.71
C VAL A 142 8.20 -0.98 13.05
N LEU A 143 9.04 -0.19 13.73
CA LEU A 143 9.63 -0.56 15.03
C LEU A 143 8.56 -0.75 16.11
N ARG A 144 7.53 0.12 16.14
CA ARG A 144 6.42 -0.03 17.11
C ARG A 144 5.56 -1.28 16.88
N LYS A 145 5.46 -1.77 15.64
CA LYS A 145 4.71 -2.99 15.32
C LYS A 145 5.48 -4.26 15.66
N GLY A 146 6.79 -4.26 15.57
CA GLY A 146 7.64 -5.38 15.93
C GLY A 146 7.67 -5.69 17.44
N ASN A 147 7.15 -4.77 18.28
CA ASN A 147 7.10 -4.91 19.74
C ASN A 147 5.70 -5.29 20.29
N LYS A 148 4.79 -5.78 19.42
CA LYS A 148 3.45 -6.28 19.86
C LYS A 148 3.27 -7.75 19.56
#